data_9f01550cd2934dc1c4e4298a2dc3acf4
#
_entry.id   9f01550cd2934dc1c4e4298a2dc3acf4
#
_cell.length_a   1.000
_cell.length_b   1.000
_cell.length_c   1.000
_cell.angle_alpha   90.00
_cell.angle_beta   90.00
_cell.angle_gamma   90.00
#
_symmetry.space_group_name_H-M   'P 1'
#
loop_
_entity.id
_entity.type
_entity.pdbx_description
1 polymer ?
#
loop_
_entity_poly.entity_id
_entity_poly.type
_entity_poly.pdbx_seq_one_letter_code
_entity_poly.pdbx_strand_id
1 'polypeptide(L)'
;MALGTRYHVVSKIADGGMAQIFLAVQKGEQGFQKPVVLKRILPALAEDPMFVRMLVDEAHIASTLNHSNLVQVLDLGKAGDQYFLALEFVDGWSLEQVRRRAQAAKLKLPIPLALSIVAALCRGLAYVHTRERSGKPLGIVHRDVTPQNVLISQEGEVKLADFGIAKAVGKSERSATGVIKGKVAYMSPEQALARPLDARSDLFSVGTLLYLLTTGQKPFDGATDMDVIMQVRRARPEKPSKLVRDLSPDVERLINRALRADPAKRWQSAEQMADRIDAILIKLGQPSGPAPLKRWLETLGARDGIKPPPIPQAQGETDPSIAVELGSLDLELQEVAPTTVEEDPAPTRQDTPRAIQRAKVARPVAPAGPAGVAASTVGFGLRFKRWLRRMTIRAVLILVALGGAFYVARPHLPGWAQQRIDSWIRGLPAPLGSKQDTPRLR
;
A
#
# COMPACT_ATOMS: atom_id res chain seq x y z
N MET A 1 10.65 8.38 39.08
CA MET A 1 11.72 8.89 38.19
C MET A 1 11.05 9.40 36.96
N ALA A 2 11.09 10.69 36.67
CA ALA A 2 10.60 11.24 35.40
C ALA A 2 11.43 10.61 34.28
N LEU A 3 10.77 9.92 33.37
CA LEU A 3 11.35 9.41 32.11
C LEU A 3 11.68 10.63 31.25
N GLY A 4 12.85 11.26 31.54
CA GLY A 4 13.34 12.36 30.71
C GLY A 4 13.41 11.94 29.27
N THR A 5 13.26 12.89 28.38
CA THR A 5 13.24 12.84 26.90
C THR A 5 14.05 11.67 26.31
N ARG A 6 13.36 10.55 26.06
CA ARG A 6 13.99 9.33 25.51
C ARG A 6 14.47 9.51 24.07
N TYR A 7 13.83 10.40 23.31
CA TYR A 7 14.15 10.67 21.91
C TYR A 7 14.54 12.13 21.70
N HIS A 8 15.66 12.37 21.06
CA HIS A 8 16.14 13.67 20.66
C HIS A 8 16.06 13.80 19.13
N VAL A 9 15.24 14.73 18.65
CA VAL A 9 15.08 14.95 17.20
C VAL A 9 16.29 15.70 16.66
N VAL A 10 16.86 15.18 15.56
CA VAL A 10 18.05 15.74 14.91
C VAL A 10 17.65 16.58 13.70
N SER A 11 16.83 16.01 12.79
CA SER A 11 16.41 16.68 11.56
C SER A 11 15.11 16.09 11.01
N LYS A 12 14.43 16.88 10.20
CA LYS A 12 13.28 16.39 9.42
C LYS A 12 13.78 15.71 8.15
N ILE A 13 13.31 14.49 7.88
CA ILE A 13 13.66 13.71 6.68
C ILE A 13 12.66 13.96 5.56
N ALA A 14 11.34 13.91 5.86
CA ALA A 14 10.30 14.02 4.85
C ALA A 14 8.95 14.45 5.43
N ASP A 15 8.12 15.07 4.56
CA ASP A 15 6.69 15.27 4.77
C ASP A 15 5.90 14.28 3.93
N GLY A 16 5.02 13.52 4.58
CA GLY A 16 4.07 12.62 3.92
C GLY A 16 2.62 13.08 4.11
N GLY A 17 1.71 12.49 3.34
CA GLY A 17 0.28 12.81 3.42
C GLY A 17 -0.40 12.45 4.75
N MET A 18 0.23 11.62 5.58
CA MET A 18 -0.33 11.14 6.85
C MET A 18 0.60 11.35 8.04
N ALA A 19 1.89 11.55 7.80
CA ALA A 19 2.88 11.66 8.85
C ALA A 19 4.08 12.48 8.37
N GLN A 20 4.78 13.07 9.31
CA GLN A 20 6.09 13.67 9.15
C GLN A 20 7.16 12.71 9.67
N ILE A 21 8.27 12.63 8.97
CA ILE A 21 9.36 11.70 9.26
C ILE A 21 10.57 12.50 9.75
N PHE A 22 11.05 12.15 10.94
CA PHE A 22 12.19 12.80 11.57
C PHE A 22 13.28 11.79 11.85
N LEU A 23 14.52 12.23 11.71
CA LEU A 23 15.69 11.56 12.24
C LEU A 23 15.84 11.94 13.70
N ALA A 24 16.02 10.96 14.56
CA ALA A 24 16.18 11.17 16.00
C ALA A 24 17.24 10.23 16.59
N VAL A 25 17.66 10.53 17.78
CA VAL A 25 18.54 9.68 18.58
C VAL A 25 17.79 9.26 19.84
N GLN A 26 17.65 7.96 20.03
CA GLN A 26 17.20 7.39 21.29
C GLN A 26 18.37 7.45 22.30
N LYS A 27 18.15 8.16 23.43
CA LYS A 27 19.11 8.25 24.52
C LYS A 27 18.82 7.18 25.58
N GLY A 28 19.84 6.49 26.00
CA GLY A 28 19.83 5.53 27.09
C GLY A 28 20.76 5.98 28.24
N GLU A 29 20.93 5.11 29.20
CA GLU A 29 21.83 5.35 30.33
C GLU A 29 23.30 5.36 29.87
N GLN A 30 24.15 5.99 30.68
CA GLN A 30 25.62 6.03 30.49
C GLN A 30 26.07 6.51 29.12
N GLY A 31 25.29 7.43 28.47
CA GLY A 31 25.65 7.97 27.16
C GLY A 31 25.31 7.08 25.98
N PHE A 32 24.55 5.98 26.19
CA PHE A 32 24.07 5.16 25.10
C PHE A 32 23.19 5.99 24.14
N GLN A 33 23.50 5.90 22.87
CA GLN A 33 22.79 6.61 21.81
C GLN A 33 22.53 5.67 20.63
N LYS A 34 21.30 5.63 20.16
CA LYS A 34 20.91 4.82 18.99
C LYS A 34 20.12 5.69 18.01
N PRO A 35 20.53 5.79 16.74
CA PRO A 35 19.74 6.47 15.72
C PRO A 35 18.41 5.73 15.48
N VAL A 36 17.33 6.48 15.36
CA VAL A 36 15.97 6.00 15.11
C VAL A 36 15.24 6.96 14.17
N VAL A 37 14.18 6.49 13.56
CA VAL A 37 13.26 7.32 12.79
C VAL A 37 11.98 7.52 13.59
N LEU A 38 11.56 8.78 13.80
CA LEU A 38 10.27 9.09 14.37
C LEU A 38 9.28 9.44 13.26
N LYS A 39 8.19 8.71 13.19
CA LYS A 39 7.07 8.96 12.29
C LYS A 39 5.95 9.58 13.09
N ARG A 40 5.83 10.93 13.03
CA ARG A 40 4.81 11.71 13.71
C ARG A 40 3.56 11.77 12.87
N ILE A 41 2.43 11.39 13.43
CA ILE A 41 1.13 11.46 12.76
C ILE A 41 0.67 12.92 12.65
N LEU A 42 0.11 13.29 11.51
CA LEU A 42 -0.41 14.65 11.32
C LEU A 42 -1.56 14.93 12.29
N PRO A 43 -1.62 16.15 12.91
CA PRO A 43 -2.65 16.50 13.89
C PRO A 43 -4.07 16.23 13.41
N ALA A 44 -4.39 16.60 12.17
CA ALA A 44 -5.72 16.38 11.57
C ALA A 44 -6.19 14.92 11.54
N LEU A 45 -5.25 13.96 11.55
CA LEU A 45 -5.57 12.52 11.63
C LEU A 45 -5.63 12.04 13.08
N ALA A 46 -4.89 12.68 13.98
CA ALA A 46 -4.90 12.36 15.41
C ALA A 46 -6.21 12.81 16.10
N GLU A 47 -6.99 13.71 15.48
CA GLU A 47 -8.31 14.12 15.95
C GLU A 47 -9.41 13.07 15.71
N ASP A 48 -9.20 12.10 14.81
CA ASP A 48 -10.15 11.01 14.53
C ASP A 48 -9.89 9.81 15.49
N PRO A 49 -10.76 9.55 16.47
CA PRO A 49 -10.58 8.44 17.40
C PRO A 49 -10.54 7.07 16.74
N MET A 50 -11.23 6.90 15.59
CA MET A 50 -11.23 5.65 14.83
C MET A 50 -9.85 5.45 14.18
N PHE A 51 -9.27 6.50 13.61
CA PHE A 51 -7.93 6.46 13.05
C PHE A 51 -6.88 6.14 14.12
N VAL A 52 -6.97 6.78 15.30
CA VAL A 52 -6.05 6.53 16.41
C VAL A 52 -6.12 5.07 16.90
N ARG A 53 -7.32 4.51 17.11
CA ARG A 53 -7.46 3.09 17.49
C ARG A 53 -6.80 2.17 16.48
N MET A 54 -7.04 2.39 15.20
CA MET A 54 -6.45 1.58 14.14
C MET A 54 -4.93 1.71 14.10
N LEU A 55 -4.40 2.92 14.30
CA LEU A 55 -2.95 3.16 14.40
C LEU A 55 -2.35 2.37 15.57
N VAL A 56 -3.00 2.41 16.73
CA VAL A 56 -2.56 1.70 17.93
C VAL A 56 -2.59 0.19 17.72
N ASP A 57 -3.71 -0.35 17.23
CA ASP A 57 -3.87 -1.80 16.96
C ASP A 57 -2.81 -2.30 15.99
N GLU A 58 -2.56 -1.54 14.93
CA GLU A 58 -1.61 -1.92 13.90
C GLU A 58 -0.16 -1.74 14.38
N ALA A 59 0.12 -0.72 15.16
CA ALA A 59 1.42 -0.56 15.81
C ALA A 59 1.73 -1.73 16.76
N HIS A 60 0.73 -2.20 17.50
CA HIS A 60 0.88 -3.40 18.34
C HIS A 60 1.17 -4.65 17.52
N ILE A 61 0.51 -4.84 16.37
CA ILE A 61 0.81 -5.96 15.48
C ILE A 61 2.23 -5.79 14.92
N ALA A 62 2.55 -4.60 14.40
CA ALA A 62 3.84 -4.33 13.77
C ALA A 62 5.03 -4.46 14.74
N SER A 63 4.86 -4.11 16.02
CA SER A 63 5.91 -4.27 17.06
C SER A 63 6.27 -5.74 17.33
N THR A 64 5.36 -6.68 17.03
CA THR A 64 5.63 -8.13 17.13
C THR A 64 6.36 -8.70 15.93
N LEU A 65 6.49 -7.93 14.84
CA LEU A 65 7.15 -8.37 13.62
C LEU A 65 8.66 -8.09 13.71
N ASN A 66 9.46 -9.14 13.76
CA ASN A 66 10.91 -9.05 13.76
C ASN A 66 11.48 -9.95 12.66
N HIS A 67 12.00 -9.34 11.59
CA HIS A 67 12.59 -10.04 10.46
C HIS A 67 13.64 -9.15 9.77
N SER A 68 14.74 -9.74 9.30
CA SER A 68 15.85 -9.02 8.66
C SER A 68 15.44 -8.14 7.48
N ASN A 69 14.39 -8.53 6.76
CA ASN A 69 13.89 -7.79 5.59
C ASN A 69 12.67 -6.89 5.91
N LEU A 70 12.43 -6.57 7.18
CA LEU A 70 11.41 -5.61 7.62
C LEU A 70 12.05 -4.51 8.47
N VAL A 71 11.55 -3.29 8.33
CA VAL A 71 11.88 -2.22 9.26
C VAL A 71 11.14 -2.48 10.57
N GLN A 72 11.88 -2.55 11.67
CA GLN A 72 11.32 -2.84 12.98
C GLN A 72 10.60 -1.62 13.57
N VAL A 73 9.39 -1.82 14.12
CA VAL A 73 8.73 -0.86 14.99
C VAL A 73 9.30 -1.05 16.38
N LEU A 74 9.92 -0.01 16.92
CA LEU A 74 10.61 -0.05 18.20
C LEU A 74 9.71 0.40 19.34
N ASP A 75 8.83 1.38 19.07
CA ASP A 75 7.99 1.99 20.08
C ASP A 75 6.79 2.72 19.46
N LEU A 76 5.71 2.85 20.22
CA LEU A 76 4.58 3.73 19.95
C LEU A 76 4.41 4.67 21.14
N GLY A 77 4.57 5.95 20.93
CA GLY A 77 4.47 6.96 21.97
C GLY A 77 3.44 8.05 21.65
N LYS A 78 3.10 8.79 22.70
CA LYS A 78 2.28 10.01 22.61
C LYS A 78 3.04 11.15 23.28
N ALA A 79 3.11 12.31 22.60
CA ALA A 79 3.71 13.51 23.13
C ALA A 79 2.68 14.65 23.04
N GLY A 80 2.15 15.09 24.18
CA GLY A 80 0.95 15.91 24.21
C GLY A 80 -0.20 15.17 23.51
N ASP A 81 -0.80 15.79 22.49
CA ASP A 81 -1.86 15.15 21.69
C ASP A 81 -1.37 14.47 20.41
N GLN A 82 -0.07 14.40 20.19
CA GLN A 82 0.52 13.85 18.98
C GLN A 82 1.04 12.43 19.16
N TYR A 83 0.62 11.52 18.27
CA TYR A 83 1.12 10.15 18.24
C TYR A 83 2.34 10.05 17.34
N PHE A 84 3.29 9.22 17.73
CA PHE A 84 4.45 8.90 16.91
C PHE A 84 4.84 7.42 17.05
N LEU A 85 5.42 6.90 15.98
CA LEU A 85 6.06 5.59 15.93
C LEU A 85 7.58 5.78 15.89
N ALA A 86 8.30 5.12 16.78
CA ALA A 86 9.75 4.99 16.69
C ALA A 86 10.08 3.75 15.86
N LEU A 87 10.84 3.94 14.81
CA LEU A 87 11.21 2.92 13.84
C LEU A 87 12.73 2.74 13.81
N GLU A 88 13.15 1.56 13.39
CA GLU A 88 14.55 1.28 13.08
C GLU A 88 15.06 2.29 12.03
N PHE A 89 16.23 2.88 12.30
CA PHE A 89 16.95 3.67 11.29
C PHE A 89 17.71 2.75 10.35
N VAL A 90 17.46 2.87 9.05
CA VAL A 90 18.19 2.16 8.01
C VAL A 90 19.13 3.16 7.36
N ASP A 91 20.44 2.99 7.63
CA ASP A 91 21.48 3.83 7.04
C ASP A 91 21.65 3.52 5.55
N GLY A 92 20.96 4.29 4.72
CA GLY A 92 20.93 4.04 3.26
C GLY A 92 19.88 4.89 2.54
N TRP A 93 19.27 4.31 1.54
CA TRP A 93 18.36 5.01 0.61
C TRP A 93 17.10 4.20 0.35
N SER A 94 16.02 4.89 0.02
CA SER A 94 14.88 4.20 -0.58
C SER A 94 15.24 3.70 -1.99
N LEU A 95 14.62 2.61 -2.43
CA LEU A 95 14.79 2.06 -3.78
C LEU A 95 14.43 3.09 -4.86
N GLU A 96 13.50 4.00 -4.57
CA GLU A 96 13.18 5.11 -5.48
C GLU A 96 14.34 6.08 -5.63
N GLN A 97 15.03 6.43 -4.53
CA GLN A 97 16.23 7.27 -4.58
C GLN A 97 17.36 6.56 -5.34
N VAL A 98 17.62 5.29 -5.05
CA VAL A 98 18.61 4.47 -5.77
C VAL A 98 18.30 4.43 -7.27
N ARG A 99 17.02 4.20 -7.64
CA ARG A 99 16.60 4.17 -9.05
C ARG A 99 16.82 5.51 -9.76
N ARG A 100 16.45 6.64 -9.11
CA ARG A 100 16.66 8.00 -9.68
C ARG A 100 18.13 8.29 -9.87
N ARG A 101 18.97 7.96 -8.90
CA ARG A 101 20.43 8.13 -8.98
C ARG A 101 21.01 7.28 -10.10
N ALA A 102 20.63 6.01 -10.21
CA ALA A 102 21.05 5.12 -11.28
C ALA A 102 20.66 5.67 -12.66
N GLN A 103 19.44 6.20 -12.78
CA GLN A 103 18.97 6.82 -14.02
C GLN A 103 19.77 8.08 -14.38
N ALA A 104 20.06 8.95 -13.40
CA ALA A 104 20.90 10.14 -13.60
C ALA A 104 22.33 9.77 -14.00
N ALA A 105 22.90 8.73 -13.40
CA ALA A 105 24.22 8.20 -13.73
C ALA A 105 24.24 7.34 -15.01
N LYS A 106 23.09 7.13 -15.66
CA LYS A 106 22.92 6.22 -16.82
C LYS A 106 23.41 4.80 -16.55
N LEU A 107 23.29 4.35 -15.29
CA LEU A 107 23.61 3.00 -14.86
C LEU A 107 22.34 2.14 -14.82
N LYS A 108 22.45 0.91 -15.32
CA LYS A 108 21.38 -0.10 -15.18
C LYS A 108 21.65 -0.95 -13.95
N LEU A 109 20.61 -1.24 -13.18
CA LEU A 109 20.66 -2.24 -12.12
C LEU A 109 20.82 -3.63 -12.77
N PRO A 110 21.85 -4.41 -12.44
CA PRO A 110 21.98 -5.78 -12.94
C PRO A 110 20.79 -6.65 -12.56
N ILE A 111 20.31 -7.49 -13.47
CA ILE A 111 19.14 -8.36 -13.25
C ILE A 111 19.30 -9.24 -11.99
N PRO A 112 20.47 -9.86 -11.70
CA PRO A 112 20.64 -10.63 -10.47
C PRO A 112 20.45 -9.81 -9.20
N LEU A 113 20.85 -8.52 -9.21
CA LEU A 113 20.63 -7.62 -8.07
C LEU A 113 19.14 -7.23 -7.94
N ALA A 114 18.45 -6.97 -9.06
CA ALA A 114 17.01 -6.75 -9.06
C ALA A 114 16.25 -7.96 -8.48
N LEU A 115 16.64 -9.17 -8.88
CA LEU A 115 16.08 -10.42 -8.34
C LEU A 115 16.38 -10.59 -6.86
N SER A 116 17.60 -10.30 -6.39
CA SER A 116 17.96 -10.42 -4.97
C SER A 116 17.20 -9.42 -4.09
N ILE A 117 16.98 -8.19 -4.56
CA ILE A 117 16.12 -7.21 -3.86
C ILE A 117 14.71 -7.77 -3.70
N VAL A 118 14.13 -8.29 -4.78
CA VAL A 118 12.76 -8.83 -4.77
C VAL A 118 12.66 -10.11 -3.94
N ALA A 119 13.67 -10.98 -3.94
CA ALA A 119 13.72 -12.16 -3.07
C ALA A 119 13.69 -11.76 -1.58
N ALA A 120 14.47 -10.73 -1.20
CA ALA A 120 14.45 -10.21 0.17
C ALA A 120 13.06 -9.68 0.57
N LEU A 121 12.39 -8.92 -0.32
CA LEU A 121 11.02 -8.48 -0.10
C LEU A 121 10.05 -9.65 0.06
N CYS A 122 10.17 -10.67 -0.78
CA CYS A 122 9.33 -11.86 -0.68
C CYS A 122 9.54 -12.61 0.65
N ARG A 123 10.78 -12.70 1.17
CA ARG A 123 11.05 -13.31 2.49
C ARG A 123 10.41 -12.52 3.62
N GLY A 124 10.53 -11.18 3.62
CA GLY A 124 9.83 -10.32 4.58
C GLY A 124 8.31 -10.48 4.52
N LEU A 125 7.73 -10.50 3.31
CA LEU A 125 6.30 -10.69 3.10
C LEU A 125 5.83 -12.10 3.50
N ALA A 126 6.60 -13.16 3.20
CA ALA A 126 6.28 -14.52 3.63
C ALA A 126 6.16 -14.62 5.14
N TYR A 127 7.12 -14.03 5.86
CA TYR A 127 7.08 -13.94 7.32
C TYR A 127 5.81 -13.25 7.83
N VAL A 128 5.40 -12.13 7.23
CA VAL A 128 4.20 -11.37 7.62
C VAL A 128 2.92 -12.12 7.31
N HIS A 129 2.81 -12.66 6.11
CA HIS A 129 1.60 -13.33 5.62
C HIS A 129 1.27 -14.62 6.37
N THR A 130 2.28 -15.26 6.98
CA THR A 130 2.13 -16.50 7.74
C THR A 130 1.99 -16.28 9.25
N ARG A 131 1.91 -15.01 9.70
CA ARG A 131 1.77 -14.74 11.14
C ARG A 131 0.42 -15.17 11.69
N GLU A 132 0.48 -15.79 12.86
CA GLU A 132 -0.67 -16.27 13.61
C GLU A 132 -0.68 -15.68 15.02
N ARG A 133 -1.87 -15.52 15.58
CA ARG A 133 -2.09 -15.21 16.99
C ARG A 133 -3.07 -16.23 17.56
N SER A 134 -2.66 -16.95 18.62
CA SER A 134 -3.49 -18.01 19.22
C SER A 134 -3.95 -19.08 18.22
N GLY A 135 -3.08 -19.49 17.26
CA GLY A 135 -3.37 -20.50 16.24
C GLY A 135 -4.32 -20.02 15.12
N LYS A 136 -4.61 -18.71 15.05
CA LYS A 136 -5.43 -18.14 13.97
C LYS A 136 -4.56 -17.23 13.08
N PRO A 137 -4.61 -17.37 11.73
CA PRO A 137 -3.91 -16.48 10.83
C PRO A 137 -4.35 -15.03 11.04
N LEU A 138 -3.38 -14.13 11.18
CA LEU A 138 -3.65 -12.69 11.31
C LEU A 138 -4.12 -12.05 10.00
N GLY A 139 -3.89 -12.70 8.86
CA GLY A 139 -4.30 -12.20 7.55
C GLY A 139 -3.69 -10.84 7.18
N ILE A 140 -2.49 -10.55 7.70
CA ILE A 140 -1.80 -9.27 7.46
C ILE A 140 -1.45 -9.16 5.98
N VAL A 141 -1.81 -8.04 5.37
CA VAL A 141 -1.44 -7.65 4.00
C VAL A 141 -0.76 -6.30 4.06
N HIS A 142 0.39 -6.14 3.41
CA HIS A 142 1.18 -4.90 3.48
C HIS A 142 0.52 -3.72 2.76
N ARG A 143 -0.12 -3.95 1.61
CA ARG A 143 -0.92 -2.99 0.82
C ARG A 143 -0.17 -1.81 0.19
N ASP A 144 1.08 -1.57 0.53
CA ASP A 144 1.89 -0.44 0.03
C ASP A 144 3.33 -0.82 -0.35
N VAL A 145 3.49 -1.92 -1.09
CA VAL A 145 4.80 -2.34 -1.60
C VAL A 145 5.18 -1.46 -2.80
N THR A 146 5.93 -0.39 -2.52
CA THR A 146 6.36 0.63 -3.50
C THR A 146 7.86 0.89 -3.38
N PRO A 147 8.53 1.47 -4.39
CA PRO A 147 9.96 1.79 -4.30
C PRO A 147 10.32 2.74 -3.17
N GLN A 148 9.39 3.57 -2.70
CA GLN A 148 9.58 4.49 -1.59
C GLN A 148 9.67 3.75 -0.25
N ASN A 149 8.94 2.64 -0.12
CA ASN A 149 8.85 1.85 1.10
C ASN A 149 9.88 0.70 1.15
N VAL A 150 10.69 0.53 0.12
CA VAL A 150 11.82 -0.39 0.09
C VAL A 150 13.08 0.38 0.41
N LEU A 151 13.73 0.06 1.53
CA LEU A 151 14.98 0.67 1.96
C LEU A 151 16.15 -0.27 1.66
N ILE A 152 17.25 0.30 1.21
CA ILE A 152 18.50 -0.43 0.95
C ILE A 152 19.60 0.24 1.77
N SER A 153 20.19 -0.52 2.70
CA SER A 153 21.29 0.00 3.51
C SER A 153 22.57 0.18 2.70
N GLN A 154 23.53 0.94 3.23
CA GLN A 154 24.87 1.05 2.65
C GLN A 154 25.56 -0.31 2.54
N GLU A 155 25.24 -1.27 3.41
CA GLU A 155 25.74 -2.64 3.39
C GLU A 155 25.01 -3.55 2.39
N GLY A 156 24.01 -3.02 1.66
CA GLY A 156 23.24 -3.75 0.66
C GLY A 156 22.11 -4.60 1.24
N GLU A 157 21.76 -4.42 2.52
CA GLU A 157 20.59 -5.05 3.11
C GLU A 157 19.31 -4.41 2.59
N VAL A 158 18.27 -5.22 2.38
CA VAL A 158 16.98 -4.76 1.85
C VAL A 158 15.91 -4.94 2.92
N LYS A 159 15.21 -3.86 3.26
CA LYS A 159 14.15 -3.85 4.26
C LYS A 159 12.88 -3.20 3.70
N LEU A 160 11.74 -3.80 3.97
CA LEU A 160 10.42 -3.25 3.64
C LEU A 160 9.91 -2.44 4.84
N ALA A 161 9.57 -1.18 4.60
CA ALA A 161 9.06 -0.23 5.58
C ALA A 161 7.57 0.05 5.35
N ASP A 162 6.93 0.65 6.35
CA ASP A 162 5.58 1.22 6.27
C ASP A 162 4.52 0.20 5.82
N PHE A 163 4.13 -0.68 6.73
CA PHE A 163 2.88 -1.41 6.57
C PHE A 163 1.75 -0.40 6.33
N GLY A 164 0.89 -0.66 5.36
CA GLY A 164 -0.16 0.28 4.93
C GLY A 164 -1.30 0.42 5.94
N ILE A 165 -0.94 0.68 7.18
CA ILE A 165 -1.73 0.77 8.40
C ILE A 165 -2.99 1.62 8.20
N ALA A 166 -2.80 2.81 7.68
CA ALA A 166 -3.90 3.77 7.51
C ALA A 166 -4.77 3.53 6.27
N LYS A 167 -4.37 2.63 5.36
CA LYS A 167 -5.12 2.35 4.11
C LYS A 167 -6.35 1.48 4.31
N ALA A 168 -6.50 0.83 5.47
CA ALA A 168 -7.71 0.07 5.81
C ALA A 168 -8.96 0.96 5.92
N VAL A 169 -8.80 2.25 6.23
CA VAL A 169 -9.91 3.20 6.40
C VAL A 169 -10.50 3.73 5.10
N GLY A 170 -9.94 3.42 3.95
CA GLY A 170 -10.62 3.52 2.64
C GLY A 170 -11.27 4.85 2.20
N LYS A 171 -11.29 5.89 3.03
CA LYS A 171 -11.99 7.16 2.74
C LYS A 171 -11.10 8.40 2.63
N SER A 172 -9.88 8.38 3.16
CA SER A 172 -9.12 9.62 3.41
C SER A 172 -8.13 10.02 2.30
N GLU A 173 -7.62 9.09 1.50
CA GLU A 173 -6.55 9.45 0.54
C GLU A 173 -7.03 10.14 -0.74
N ARG A 174 -8.32 10.20 -1.01
CA ARG A 174 -8.83 10.78 -2.27
C ARG A 174 -8.89 12.29 -2.34
N SER A 175 -8.68 13.03 -1.25
CA SER A 175 -9.16 14.41 -1.26
C SER A 175 -8.21 15.51 -0.80
N ALA A 176 -7.12 15.28 -0.10
CA ALA A 176 -6.48 16.41 0.57
C ALA A 176 -5.19 16.97 -0.07
N THR A 177 -4.35 16.19 -0.76
CA THR A 177 -3.00 16.73 -1.06
C THR A 177 -2.37 16.40 -2.40
N GLY A 178 -3.06 15.84 -3.39
CA GLY A 178 -2.40 15.55 -4.70
C GLY A 178 -1.19 14.59 -4.67
N VAL A 179 -0.89 13.99 -3.51
CA VAL A 179 0.31 13.16 -3.26
C VAL A 179 0.18 11.73 -3.81
N ILE A 180 -0.97 11.36 -4.36
CA ILE A 180 -1.19 10.01 -4.92
C ILE A 180 -0.44 9.80 -6.24
N LYS A 181 0.04 10.87 -6.86
CA LYS A 181 0.68 10.81 -8.18
C LYS A 181 1.85 9.82 -8.21
N GLY A 182 1.62 8.67 -8.85
CA GLY A 182 2.63 7.63 -9.07
C GLY A 182 2.53 6.39 -8.17
N LYS A 183 1.82 6.41 -7.02
CA LYS A 183 1.60 5.22 -6.18
C LYS A 183 0.59 4.24 -6.80
N VAL A 184 -0.40 4.75 -7.54
CA VAL A 184 -1.46 3.95 -8.18
C VAL A 184 -0.90 2.87 -9.12
N ALA A 185 0.27 3.09 -9.71
CA ALA A 185 0.92 2.14 -10.61
C ALA A 185 1.35 0.83 -9.93
N TYR A 186 1.47 0.81 -8.60
CA TYR A 186 1.88 -0.37 -7.82
C TYR A 186 0.69 -1.09 -7.16
N MET A 187 -0.52 -0.53 -7.23
CA MET A 187 -1.73 -1.16 -6.71
C MET A 187 -2.05 -2.44 -7.47
N SER A 188 -2.63 -3.42 -6.78
CA SER A 188 -3.22 -4.58 -7.42
C SER A 188 -4.57 -4.25 -8.06
N PRO A 189 -5.06 -5.04 -9.05
CA PRO A 189 -6.38 -4.86 -9.63
C PRO A 189 -7.52 -4.86 -8.60
N GLU A 190 -7.43 -5.70 -7.57
CA GLU A 190 -8.39 -5.77 -6.48
C GLU A 190 -8.35 -4.52 -5.59
N GLN A 191 -7.17 -3.93 -5.33
CA GLN A 191 -7.05 -2.62 -4.65
C GLN A 191 -7.70 -1.51 -5.48
N ALA A 192 -7.39 -1.47 -6.79
CA ALA A 192 -7.96 -0.50 -7.73
C ALA A 192 -9.48 -0.64 -7.89
N LEU A 193 -10.06 -1.79 -7.51
CA LEU A 193 -11.48 -2.09 -7.54
C LEU A 193 -12.15 -2.04 -6.16
N ALA A 194 -11.41 -1.69 -5.10
CA ALA A 194 -11.87 -1.73 -3.70
C ALA A 194 -12.51 -3.08 -3.32
N ARG A 195 -11.92 -4.18 -3.76
CA ARG A 195 -12.31 -5.56 -3.44
C ARG A 195 -11.57 -6.05 -2.19
N PRO A 196 -12.06 -7.13 -1.54
CA PRO A 196 -11.31 -7.79 -0.47
C PRO A 196 -9.89 -8.15 -0.91
N LEU A 197 -8.93 -7.92 -0.02
CA LEU A 197 -7.51 -8.12 -0.28
C LEU A 197 -6.99 -9.34 0.47
N ASP A 198 -6.03 -10.04 -0.15
CA ASP A 198 -5.23 -11.06 0.50
C ASP A 198 -3.74 -10.88 0.17
N ALA A 199 -2.89 -11.76 0.69
CA ALA A 199 -1.44 -11.75 0.50
C ALA A 199 -1.01 -11.63 -0.97
N ARG A 200 -1.80 -12.14 -1.92
CA ARG A 200 -1.50 -12.12 -3.35
C ARG A 200 -1.60 -10.72 -3.97
N SER A 201 -2.22 -9.77 -3.26
CA SER A 201 -2.20 -8.35 -3.65
C SER A 201 -0.79 -7.77 -3.53
N ASP A 202 -0.06 -8.09 -2.46
CA ASP A 202 1.33 -7.68 -2.30
C ASP A 202 2.23 -8.30 -3.36
N LEU A 203 1.97 -9.55 -3.76
CA LEU A 203 2.75 -10.24 -4.80
C LEU A 203 2.57 -9.61 -6.19
N PHE A 204 1.42 -9.01 -6.46
CA PHE A 204 1.24 -8.19 -7.66
C PHE A 204 2.11 -6.92 -7.60
N SER A 205 2.14 -6.24 -6.47
CA SER A 205 2.98 -5.05 -6.27
C SER A 205 4.46 -5.39 -6.37
N VAL A 206 4.89 -6.53 -5.81
CA VAL A 206 6.25 -7.07 -5.97
C VAL A 206 6.56 -7.36 -7.45
N GLY A 207 5.61 -7.93 -8.20
CA GLY A 207 5.73 -8.12 -9.64
C GLY A 207 5.90 -6.82 -10.41
N THR A 208 5.19 -5.77 -10.01
CA THR A 208 5.32 -4.41 -10.57
C THR A 208 6.71 -3.83 -10.28
N LEU A 209 7.23 -4.02 -9.06
CA LEU A 209 8.60 -3.62 -8.73
C LEU A 209 9.64 -4.37 -9.57
N LEU A 210 9.51 -5.69 -9.69
CA LEU A 210 10.44 -6.48 -10.49
C LEU A 210 10.42 -6.07 -11.97
N TYR A 211 9.23 -5.82 -12.52
CA TYR A 211 9.12 -5.29 -13.89
C TYR A 211 9.89 -3.97 -14.02
N LEU A 212 9.65 -3.01 -13.10
CA LEU A 212 10.33 -1.71 -13.09
C LEU A 212 11.85 -1.86 -13.00
N LEU A 213 12.34 -2.70 -12.08
CA LEU A 213 13.77 -2.88 -11.84
C LEU A 213 14.48 -3.56 -13.01
N THR A 214 13.79 -4.43 -13.74
CA THR A 214 14.38 -5.13 -14.90
C THR A 214 14.30 -4.32 -16.18
N THR A 215 13.20 -3.58 -16.39
CA THR A 215 12.97 -2.85 -17.66
C THR A 215 13.32 -1.36 -17.57
N GLY A 216 13.41 -0.80 -16.36
CA GLY A 216 13.52 0.63 -16.14
C GLY A 216 12.22 1.42 -16.34
N GLN A 217 11.12 0.75 -16.74
CA GLN A 217 9.82 1.36 -17.01
C GLN A 217 8.75 0.77 -16.09
N LYS A 218 7.71 1.55 -15.79
CA LYS A 218 6.53 1.04 -15.08
C LYS A 218 5.71 0.14 -16.00
N PRO A 219 5.13 -0.97 -15.51
CA PRO A 219 4.26 -1.83 -16.34
C PRO A 219 2.92 -1.16 -16.66
N PHE A 220 2.51 -0.18 -15.84
CA PHE A 220 1.28 0.58 -15.98
C PHE A 220 1.61 2.06 -15.81
N ASP A 221 1.38 2.86 -16.84
CA ASP A 221 1.65 4.30 -16.86
C ASP A 221 0.60 5.02 -17.71
N GLY A 222 0.36 6.31 -17.45
CA GLY A 222 -0.65 7.09 -18.14
C GLY A 222 -0.55 8.57 -17.84
N ALA A 223 -1.26 9.38 -18.60
CA ALA A 223 -1.29 10.82 -18.45
C ALA A 223 -1.95 11.25 -17.12
N THR A 224 -2.96 10.49 -16.69
CA THR A 224 -3.69 10.71 -15.44
C THR A 224 -3.65 9.46 -14.55
N ASP A 225 -3.87 9.65 -13.24
CA ASP A 225 -4.00 8.52 -12.29
C ASP A 225 -5.14 7.57 -12.69
N MET A 226 -6.22 8.11 -13.29
CA MET A 226 -7.33 7.29 -13.78
C MET A 226 -6.91 6.39 -14.94
N ASP A 227 -6.08 6.86 -15.87
CA ASP A 227 -5.53 6.05 -16.97
C ASP A 227 -4.69 4.91 -16.41
N VAL A 228 -3.84 5.20 -15.41
CA VAL A 228 -3.03 4.19 -14.73
C VAL A 228 -3.91 3.17 -14.03
N ILE A 229 -4.93 3.59 -13.28
CA ILE A 229 -5.90 2.71 -12.62
C ILE A 229 -6.58 1.78 -13.64
N MET A 230 -6.98 2.32 -14.79
CA MET A 230 -7.61 1.52 -15.86
C MET A 230 -6.65 0.48 -16.44
N GLN A 231 -5.36 0.79 -16.58
CA GLN A 231 -4.34 -0.17 -17.00
C GLN A 231 -4.07 -1.24 -15.94
N VAL A 232 -3.94 -0.86 -14.67
CA VAL A 232 -3.79 -1.78 -13.54
C VAL A 232 -4.95 -2.77 -13.50
N ARG A 233 -6.20 -2.30 -13.64
CA ARG A 233 -7.40 -3.15 -13.65
C ARG A 233 -7.38 -4.18 -14.79
N ARG A 234 -6.83 -3.82 -15.96
CA ARG A 234 -6.66 -4.73 -17.09
C ARG A 234 -5.49 -5.70 -16.88
N ALA A 235 -4.48 -5.30 -16.14
CA ALA A 235 -3.25 -6.05 -15.85
C ALA A 235 -2.65 -6.69 -17.11
N ARG A 236 -2.45 -5.88 -18.16
CA ARG A 236 -1.86 -6.30 -19.44
C ARG A 236 -0.66 -5.41 -19.76
N PRO A 237 0.46 -5.57 -19.02
CA PRO A 237 1.67 -4.81 -19.31
C PRO A 237 2.28 -5.26 -20.65
N GLU A 238 3.15 -4.43 -21.20
CA GLU A 238 4.00 -4.83 -22.30
C GLU A 238 4.93 -5.98 -21.85
N LYS A 239 5.29 -6.87 -22.76
CA LYS A 239 6.19 -7.98 -22.44
C LYS A 239 7.59 -7.44 -22.11
N PRO A 240 8.19 -7.80 -20.96
CA PRO A 240 9.53 -7.36 -20.60
C PRO A 240 10.60 -7.64 -21.66
N SER A 241 10.50 -8.77 -22.37
CA SER A 241 11.43 -9.15 -23.44
C SER A 241 11.43 -8.21 -24.65
N LYS A 242 10.39 -7.40 -24.84
CA LYS A 242 10.40 -6.35 -25.87
C LYS A 242 11.22 -5.13 -25.48
N LEU A 243 11.39 -4.89 -24.17
CA LEU A 243 12.11 -3.73 -23.62
C LEU A 243 13.54 -4.07 -23.24
N VAL A 244 13.82 -5.31 -22.90
CA VAL A 244 15.14 -5.78 -22.47
C VAL A 244 15.57 -6.92 -23.38
N ARG A 245 16.57 -6.63 -24.23
CA ARG A 245 17.20 -7.62 -25.09
C ARG A 245 17.85 -8.70 -24.21
N ASP A 246 17.75 -9.95 -24.62
CA ASP A 246 18.36 -11.11 -23.95
C ASP A 246 17.85 -11.34 -22.51
N LEU A 247 16.65 -10.85 -22.16
CA LEU A 247 16.02 -11.17 -20.89
C LEU A 247 15.74 -12.67 -20.80
N SER A 248 16.21 -13.31 -19.71
CA SER A 248 15.93 -14.71 -19.45
C SER A 248 14.43 -15.02 -19.49
N PRO A 249 13.99 -16.04 -20.24
CA PRO A 249 12.58 -16.45 -20.25
C PRO A 249 12.05 -16.84 -18.85
N ASP A 250 12.94 -17.27 -17.94
CA ASP A 250 12.57 -17.58 -16.56
C ASP A 250 12.18 -16.32 -15.79
N VAL A 251 12.92 -15.21 -15.98
CA VAL A 251 12.60 -13.90 -15.38
C VAL A 251 11.30 -13.33 -15.97
N GLU A 252 11.11 -13.42 -17.28
CA GLU A 252 9.87 -12.97 -17.90
C GLU A 252 8.66 -13.76 -17.39
N ARG A 253 8.76 -15.09 -17.25
CA ARG A 253 7.69 -15.94 -16.68
C ARG A 253 7.39 -15.58 -15.24
N LEU A 254 8.43 -15.30 -14.42
CA LEU A 254 8.29 -14.86 -13.05
C LEU A 254 7.44 -13.60 -12.94
N ILE A 255 7.79 -12.57 -13.73
CA ILE A 255 7.08 -11.27 -13.81
C ILE A 255 5.65 -11.48 -14.30
N ASN A 256 5.47 -12.15 -15.43
CA ASN A 256 4.16 -12.35 -16.07
C ASN A 256 3.18 -13.11 -15.17
N ARG A 257 3.67 -14.04 -14.33
CA ARG A 257 2.82 -14.74 -13.36
C ARG A 257 2.41 -13.81 -12.22
N ALA A 258 3.31 -12.99 -11.70
CA ALA A 258 2.98 -12.05 -10.62
C ALA A 258 1.94 -11.00 -11.07
N LEU A 259 2.01 -10.54 -12.33
CA LEU A 259 1.14 -9.50 -12.89
C LEU A 259 -0.18 -10.03 -13.51
N ARG A 260 -0.62 -11.25 -13.17
CA ARG A 260 -1.95 -11.73 -13.60
C ARG A 260 -3.06 -10.94 -12.92
N ALA A 261 -4.10 -10.56 -13.69
CA ALA A 261 -5.28 -9.87 -13.17
C ALA A 261 -6.01 -10.70 -12.10
N ASP A 262 -6.17 -12.01 -12.37
CA ASP A 262 -6.79 -12.98 -11.49
C ASP A 262 -5.80 -13.44 -10.39
N PRO A 263 -6.07 -13.17 -9.09
CA PRO A 263 -5.20 -13.60 -8.00
C PRO A 263 -4.95 -15.13 -7.96
N ALA A 264 -5.91 -15.95 -8.41
CA ALA A 264 -5.76 -17.40 -8.44
C ALA A 264 -4.68 -17.88 -9.44
N LYS A 265 -4.35 -17.04 -10.42
CA LYS A 265 -3.33 -17.32 -11.46
C LYS A 265 -1.95 -16.73 -11.13
N ARG A 266 -1.82 -16.03 -10.00
CA ARG A 266 -0.55 -15.47 -9.50
C ARG A 266 0.27 -16.51 -8.73
N TRP A 267 1.35 -16.06 -8.14
CA TRP A 267 2.04 -16.75 -7.07
C TRP A 267 1.10 -16.87 -5.89
N GLN A 268 1.01 -18.04 -5.27
CA GLN A 268 0.04 -18.26 -4.18
C GLN A 268 0.63 -17.92 -2.81
N SER A 269 1.95 -17.87 -2.68
CA SER A 269 2.63 -17.35 -1.49
C SER A 269 3.89 -16.58 -1.87
N ALA A 270 4.34 -15.70 -0.97
CA ALA A 270 5.59 -14.98 -1.12
C ALA A 270 6.79 -15.93 -1.05
N GLU A 271 6.71 -17.00 -0.26
CA GLU A 271 7.70 -18.07 -0.18
C GLU A 271 7.89 -18.75 -1.54
N GLN A 272 6.81 -19.20 -2.20
CA GLN A 272 6.91 -19.80 -3.54
C GLN A 272 7.58 -18.86 -4.56
N MET A 273 7.32 -17.56 -4.44
CA MET A 273 7.93 -16.57 -5.34
C MET A 273 9.42 -16.42 -5.02
N ALA A 274 9.80 -16.38 -3.74
CA ALA A 274 11.20 -16.32 -3.29
C ALA A 274 11.99 -17.53 -3.77
N ASP A 275 11.49 -18.75 -3.56
CA ASP A 275 12.12 -20.01 -3.98
C ASP A 275 12.35 -20.04 -5.50
N ARG A 276 11.36 -19.53 -6.26
CA ARG A 276 11.52 -19.45 -7.71
C ARG A 276 12.60 -18.45 -8.11
N ILE A 277 12.71 -17.32 -7.41
CA ILE A 277 13.77 -16.33 -7.65
C ILE A 277 15.13 -16.94 -7.34
N ASP A 278 15.27 -17.64 -6.21
CA ASP A 278 16.52 -18.29 -5.81
C ASP A 278 16.97 -19.34 -6.83
N ALA A 279 16.04 -20.15 -7.34
CA ALA A 279 16.33 -21.09 -8.42
C ALA A 279 16.79 -20.39 -9.71
N ILE A 280 16.26 -19.23 -10.04
CA ILE A 280 16.70 -18.42 -11.19
C ILE A 280 18.09 -17.85 -10.93
N LEU A 281 18.36 -17.33 -9.74
CA LEU A 281 19.67 -16.78 -9.37
C LEU A 281 20.77 -17.83 -9.43
N ILE A 282 20.51 -19.04 -8.93
CA ILE A 282 21.41 -20.19 -9.03
C ILE A 282 21.71 -20.49 -10.51
N LYS A 283 20.69 -20.56 -11.35
CA LYS A 283 20.84 -20.84 -12.79
C LYS A 283 21.62 -19.75 -13.53
N LEU A 284 21.49 -18.48 -13.12
CA LEU A 284 22.21 -17.36 -13.71
C LEU A 284 23.70 -17.39 -13.35
N GLY A 285 24.07 -17.96 -12.20
CA GLY A 285 25.46 -18.10 -11.75
C GLY A 285 26.21 -16.76 -11.56
N GLN A 286 25.46 -15.65 -11.42
CA GLN A 286 26.02 -14.31 -11.28
C GLN A 286 25.93 -13.82 -9.83
N PRO A 287 26.87 -12.96 -9.38
CA PRO A 287 26.85 -12.42 -8.03
C PRO A 287 25.54 -11.73 -7.70
N SER A 288 24.95 -12.08 -6.55
CA SER A 288 23.67 -11.53 -6.05
C SER A 288 23.71 -11.45 -4.52
N GLY A 289 22.73 -10.75 -3.92
CA GLY A 289 22.65 -10.56 -2.47
C GLY A 289 23.31 -9.27 -1.97
N PRO A 290 23.46 -9.10 -0.63
CA PRO A 290 23.87 -7.83 -0.03
C PRO A 290 25.25 -7.35 -0.48
N ALA A 291 26.28 -8.18 -0.40
CA ALA A 291 27.63 -7.74 -0.73
C ALA A 291 27.83 -7.32 -2.20
N PRO A 292 27.30 -8.01 -3.23
CA PRO A 292 27.26 -7.48 -4.59
C PRO A 292 26.43 -6.20 -4.74
N LEU A 293 25.32 -6.08 -4.02
CA LEU A 293 24.48 -4.86 -4.06
C LEU A 293 25.23 -3.67 -3.45
N LYS A 294 25.93 -3.84 -2.32
CA LYS A 294 26.81 -2.84 -1.73
C LYS A 294 27.83 -2.34 -2.76
N ARG A 295 28.60 -3.23 -3.39
CA ARG A 295 29.60 -2.85 -4.42
C ARG A 295 28.97 -2.07 -5.58
N TRP A 296 27.78 -2.44 -6.00
CA TRP A 296 27.07 -1.70 -7.05
C TRP A 296 26.65 -0.31 -6.58
N LEU A 297 26.20 -0.15 -5.33
CA LEU A 297 25.86 1.15 -4.73
C LEU A 297 27.09 2.04 -4.59
N GLU A 298 28.25 1.49 -4.20
CA GLU A 298 29.53 2.20 -4.17
C GLU A 298 29.92 2.73 -5.57
N THR A 299 29.73 1.90 -6.61
CA THR A 299 29.94 2.33 -8.00
C THR A 299 29.00 3.47 -8.38
N LEU A 300 27.76 3.44 -7.93
CA LEU A 300 26.77 4.49 -8.15
C LEU A 300 27.20 5.77 -7.43
N GLY A 301 27.58 5.69 -6.14
CA GLY A 301 28.05 6.81 -5.34
C GLY A 301 29.33 7.47 -5.91
N ALA A 302 30.24 6.68 -6.43
CA ALA A 302 31.45 7.20 -7.10
C ALA A 302 31.14 8.01 -8.37
N ARG A 303 30.00 7.73 -9.03
CA ARG A 303 29.61 8.42 -10.27
C ARG A 303 28.75 9.66 -10.03
N ASP A 304 27.87 9.63 -9.05
CA ASP A 304 26.97 10.76 -8.76
C ASP A 304 27.50 11.73 -7.71
N GLY A 305 28.61 11.38 -7.04
CA GLY A 305 29.27 12.21 -6.03
C GLY A 305 28.46 12.42 -4.75
N ILE A 306 27.29 11.77 -4.61
CA ILE A 306 26.40 11.93 -3.47
C ILE A 306 26.84 10.95 -2.36
N LYS A 307 27.40 11.49 -1.28
CA LYS A 307 27.67 10.72 -0.07
C LYS A 307 26.34 10.41 0.67
N PRO A 308 26.26 9.26 1.35
CA PRO A 308 25.14 9.02 2.24
C PRO A 308 25.11 10.11 3.33
N PRO A 309 23.92 10.43 3.87
CA PRO A 309 23.83 11.35 5.00
C PRO A 309 24.66 10.79 6.17
N PRO A 310 25.42 11.64 6.89
CA PRO A 310 26.20 11.18 8.03
C PRO A 310 25.25 10.56 9.08
N ILE A 311 25.75 9.49 9.73
CA ILE A 311 25.04 8.92 10.90
C ILE A 311 24.94 10.03 11.93
N PRO A 312 23.74 10.35 12.42
CA PRO A 312 23.56 11.43 13.37
C PRO A 312 24.27 11.12 14.66
N GLN A 313 25.15 11.99 15.07
CA GLN A 313 25.66 12.05 16.45
C GLN A 313 24.87 13.14 17.16
N ALA A 314 24.37 12.85 18.33
CA ALA A 314 23.63 13.83 19.15
C ALA A 314 24.60 14.88 19.74
N GLN A 315 25.42 15.48 18.90
CA GLN A 315 26.29 16.60 19.23
C GLN A 315 25.70 17.85 18.56
N GLY A 316 24.91 18.59 19.33
CA GLY A 316 24.36 19.87 18.87
C GLY A 316 22.96 20.14 19.39
N GLU A 317 22.65 21.39 19.54
CA GLU A 317 21.31 21.88 19.81
C GLU A 317 20.39 21.49 18.63
N THR A 318 19.16 21.13 18.94
CA THR A 318 18.11 20.89 17.94
C THR A 318 18.03 22.12 17.04
N ASP A 319 17.98 21.94 15.71
CA ASP A 319 17.78 23.04 14.77
C ASP A 319 16.61 23.93 15.27
N PRO A 320 16.83 25.24 15.51
CA PRO A 320 15.80 26.11 16.07
C PRO A 320 14.50 26.11 15.25
N SER A 321 14.58 25.92 13.92
CA SER A 321 13.41 25.83 13.05
C SER A 321 12.57 24.58 13.35
N ILE A 322 13.21 23.49 13.72
CA ILE A 322 12.58 22.23 14.11
C ILE A 322 12.01 22.32 15.52
N ALA A 323 12.69 23.01 16.43
CA ALA A 323 12.19 23.27 17.78
C ALA A 323 10.89 24.08 17.77
N VAL A 324 10.76 25.06 16.86
CA VAL A 324 9.52 25.82 16.65
C VAL A 324 8.41 24.95 16.05
N GLU A 325 8.74 24.04 15.11
CA GLU A 325 7.76 23.16 14.43
C GLU A 325 7.29 22.02 15.33
N LEU A 326 8.14 21.58 16.29
CA LEU A 326 7.82 20.53 17.24
C LEU A 326 7.10 21.06 18.49
N GLY A 327 7.08 22.40 18.69
CA GLY A 327 6.77 22.98 19.99
C GLY A 327 7.70 22.38 21.06
N SER A 328 7.90 22.93 22.19
CA SER A 328 8.73 22.33 23.25
C SER A 328 8.24 20.90 23.60
N LEU A 329 8.62 19.94 22.74
CA LEU A 329 8.36 18.52 22.92
C LEU A 329 9.31 17.97 23.98
N ASP A 330 9.03 18.31 25.22
CA ASP A 330 9.40 17.45 26.35
C ASP A 330 8.55 16.18 26.18
N LEU A 331 9.14 15.19 25.49
CA LEU A 331 8.52 13.90 25.19
C LEU A 331 8.43 13.09 26.50
N GLU A 332 7.48 13.41 27.36
CA GLU A 332 7.01 12.50 28.38
C GLU A 332 6.20 11.39 27.68
N LEU A 333 6.81 10.23 27.56
CA LEU A 333 6.17 9.04 27.03
C LEU A 333 5.06 8.60 28.00
N GLN A 334 3.81 8.83 27.65
CA GLN A 334 2.72 8.07 28.23
C GLN A 334 2.66 6.71 27.50
N GLU A 335 2.93 5.63 28.23
CA GLU A 335 2.68 4.28 27.75
C GLU A 335 1.20 4.19 27.34
N VAL A 336 0.95 3.97 26.05
CA VAL A 336 -0.40 3.69 25.58
C VAL A 336 -0.74 2.27 25.99
N ALA A 337 -1.44 2.13 27.11
CA ALA A 337 -1.89 0.83 27.61
C ALA A 337 -2.70 0.11 26.51
N PRO A 338 -2.52 -1.21 26.33
CA PRO A 338 -3.35 -1.98 25.41
C PRO A 338 -4.80 -1.84 25.84
N THR A 339 -5.65 -1.42 24.92
CA THR A 339 -7.11 -1.39 25.16
C THR A 339 -7.55 -2.82 25.45
N THR A 340 -7.88 -3.10 26.70
CA THR A 340 -8.52 -4.36 27.07
C THR A 340 -9.83 -4.43 26.31
N VAL A 341 -9.91 -5.37 25.36
CA VAL A 341 -11.17 -5.75 24.77
C VAL A 341 -12.00 -6.35 25.90
N GLU A 342 -12.99 -5.61 26.39
CA GLU A 342 -14.05 -6.21 27.20
C GLU A 342 -14.67 -7.32 26.33
N GLU A 343 -14.40 -8.57 26.70
CA GLU A 343 -15.15 -9.70 26.19
C GLU A 343 -16.60 -9.51 26.68
N ASP A 344 -17.51 -9.30 25.75
CA ASP A 344 -18.93 -9.38 26.01
C ASP A 344 -19.20 -10.70 26.75
N PRO A 345 -19.86 -10.68 27.91
CA PRO A 345 -20.15 -11.90 28.66
C PRO A 345 -21.05 -12.80 27.80
N ALA A 346 -20.53 -13.99 27.51
CA ALA A 346 -21.28 -15.02 26.82
C ALA A 346 -22.66 -15.23 27.49
N PRO A 347 -23.75 -15.37 26.71
CA PRO A 347 -25.07 -15.56 27.27
C PRO A 347 -25.10 -16.84 28.12
N THR A 348 -25.43 -16.67 29.40
CA THR A 348 -25.59 -17.73 30.41
C THR A 348 -26.63 -18.74 29.90
N ARG A 349 -26.18 -19.93 29.52
CA ARG A 349 -27.08 -21.05 29.28
C ARG A 349 -27.65 -21.51 30.63
N GLN A 350 -28.95 -21.30 30.81
CA GLN A 350 -29.71 -21.94 31.89
C GLN A 350 -29.77 -23.45 31.65
N ASP A 351 -29.20 -24.20 32.56
CA ASP A 351 -29.29 -25.65 32.65
C ASP A 351 -30.75 -26.07 32.97
N THR A 352 -31.31 -26.89 32.12
CA THR A 352 -32.41 -27.77 32.47
C THR A 352 -32.01 -29.23 32.20
N PRO A 353 -32.16 -30.12 33.21
CA PRO A 353 -31.78 -31.51 33.05
C PRO A 353 -32.92 -32.33 32.49
N ARG A 354 -32.71 -33.05 31.37
CA ARG A 354 -33.57 -34.16 30.99
C ARG A 354 -32.87 -35.29 30.23
N ALA A 355 -32.81 -36.40 30.97
CA ALA A 355 -33.02 -37.78 30.52
C ALA A 355 -32.17 -38.38 29.36
N ILE A 356 -31.35 -39.27 29.83
CA ILE A 356 -30.63 -40.31 29.06
C ILE A 356 -31.67 -41.25 28.43
N GLN A 357 -31.66 -41.40 27.09
CA GLN A 357 -32.15 -42.61 26.42
C GLN A 357 -31.12 -43.13 25.42
N ARG A 358 -30.71 -44.37 25.69
CA ARG A 358 -29.85 -45.20 24.85
C ARG A 358 -30.53 -45.55 23.53
N ALA A 359 -29.89 -45.33 22.39
CA ALA A 359 -30.24 -45.98 21.13
C ALA A 359 -28.98 -46.50 20.38
N LYS A 360 -29.08 -47.70 20.02
CA LYS A 360 -28.23 -48.73 19.42
C LYS A 360 -27.36 -48.27 18.25
N VAL A 361 -26.18 -48.87 18.26
CA VAL A 361 -25.20 -48.98 17.18
C VAL A 361 -25.85 -49.65 15.95
N ALA A 362 -25.68 -49.06 14.75
CA ALA A 362 -25.88 -49.71 13.47
C ALA A 362 -24.64 -49.44 12.55
N ARG A 363 -24.24 -50.51 11.87
CA ARG A 363 -23.05 -50.65 11.02
C ARG A 363 -23.17 -49.87 9.70
N PRO A 364 -22.04 -49.65 9.01
CA PRO A 364 -21.96 -48.83 7.78
C PRO A 364 -22.37 -49.63 6.53
N VAL A 365 -23.03 -48.96 5.59
CA VAL A 365 -23.33 -49.46 4.24
C VAL A 365 -22.59 -48.57 3.23
N ALA A 366 -21.98 -49.22 2.22
CA ALA A 366 -21.13 -48.65 1.17
C ALA A 366 -21.93 -47.92 0.08
N PRO A 367 -21.24 -47.15 -0.84
CA PRO A 367 -21.83 -46.05 -1.61
C PRO A 367 -22.51 -46.49 -2.91
N ALA A 368 -23.62 -45.83 -3.26
CA ALA A 368 -24.21 -45.90 -4.60
C ALA A 368 -24.01 -44.55 -5.33
N GLY A 369 -23.72 -44.64 -6.62
CA GLY A 369 -23.31 -43.59 -7.53
C GLY A 369 -24.40 -42.59 -7.98
N PRO A 370 -24.10 -41.70 -8.89
CA PRO A 370 -24.69 -40.35 -8.97
C PRO A 370 -25.99 -40.30 -9.75
N ALA A 371 -26.98 -39.60 -9.19
CA ALA A 371 -28.17 -39.17 -9.91
C ALA A 371 -28.17 -37.64 -10.00
N GLY A 372 -28.45 -37.15 -11.23
CA GLY A 372 -28.31 -35.77 -11.64
C GLY A 372 -29.18 -34.77 -10.88
N VAL A 373 -28.61 -33.59 -10.68
CA VAL A 373 -29.30 -32.40 -10.16
C VAL A 373 -29.48 -31.41 -11.30
N ALA A 374 -30.73 -31.21 -11.71
CA ALA A 374 -31.14 -30.21 -12.66
C ALA A 374 -30.93 -28.81 -12.13
N ALA A 375 -30.34 -27.93 -12.95
CA ALA A 375 -30.06 -26.54 -12.66
C ALA A 375 -31.35 -25.71 -12.59
N SER A 376 -31.56 -24.99 -11.47
CA SER A 376 -32.56 -23.91 -11.37
C SER A 376 -31.88 -22.54 -11.50
N THR A 377 -31.66 -22.07 -12.76
CA THR A 377 -31.05 -20.77 -13.09
C THR A 377 -32.07 -19.75 -13.59
N VAL A 378 -33.20 -19.54 -12.94
CA VAL A 378 -34.23 -18.58 -13.44
C VAL A 378 -34.59 -17.43 -12.48
N GLY A 379 -33.93 -17.27 -11.34
CA GLY A 379 -34.30 -16.24 -10.34
C GLY A 379 -33.47 -14.95 -10.30
N PHE A 380 -32.25 -14.93 -10.83
CA PHE A 380 -31.30 -13.82 -10.61
C PHE A 380 -31.40 -12.66 -11.60
N GLY A 381 -31.82 -12.92 -12.84
CA GLY A 381 -31.83 -11.90 -13.91
C GLY A 381 -32.91 -10.83 -13.75
N LEU A 382 -34.06 -11.14 -13.16
CA LEU A 382 -35.20 -10.21 -13.03
C LEU A 382 -35.01 -9.21 -11.86
N ARG A 383 -34.36 -9.62 -10.77
CA ARG A 383 -34.07 -8.73 -9.64
C ARG A 383 -32.95 -7.73 -9.98
N PHE A 384 -31.95 -8.14 -10.75
CA PHE A 384 -30.86 -7.29 -11.21
C PHE A 384 -31.32 -6.22 -12.20
N LYS A 385 -32.18 -6.56 -13.17
CA LYS A 385 -32.78 -5.58 -14.11
C LYS A 385 -33.64 -4.53 -13.40
N ARG A 386 -34.42 -4.91 -12.37
CA ARG A 386 -35.20 -3.94 -11.56
C ARG A 386 -34.33 -3.03 -10.72
N TRP A 387 -33.21 -3.51 -10.17
CA TRP A 387 -32.25 -2.72 -9.42
C TRP A 387 -31.51 -1.72 -10.33
N LEU A 388 -31.06 -2.15 -11.52
CA LEU A 388 -30.41 -1.29 -12.50
C LEU A 388 -31.33 -0.15 -12.98
N ARG A 389 -32.62 -0.45 -13.24
CA ARG A 389 -33.61 0.54 -13.67
C ARG A 389 -33.93 1.56 -12.55
N ARG A 390 -33.85 1.17 -11.29
CA ARG A 390 -34.01 2.11 -10.16
C ARG A 390 -32.79 3.01 -9.98
N MET A 391 -31.60 2.52 -10.24
CA MET A 391 -30.37 3.32 -10.18
C MET A 391 -30.34 4.37 -11.33
N THR A 392 -30.69 4.00 -12.55
CA THR A 392 -30.75 4.94 -13.68
C THR A 392 -31.77 6.05 -13.46
N ILE A 393 -32.96 5.74 -12.94
CA ILE A 393 -33.99 6.75 -12.65
C ILE A 393 -33.50 7.71 -11.55
N ARG A 394 -32.86 7.21 -10.49
CA ARG A 394 -32.31 8.06 -9.43
C ARG A 394 -31.17 8.95 -9.93
N ALA A 395 -30.28 8.42 -10.78
CA ALA A 395 -29.21 9.21 -11.38
C ALA A 395 -29.76 10.33 -12.28
N VAL A 396 -30.79 10.06 -13.08
CA VAL A 396 -31.45 11.09 -13.92
C VAL A 396 -32.13 12.15 -13.05
N LEU A 397 -32.82 11.77 -11.97
CA LEU A 397 -33.48 12.73 -11.07
C LEU A 397 -32.44 13.63 -10.34
N ILE A 398 -31.30 13.09 -9.95
CA ILE A 398 -30.19 13.86 -9.35
C ILE A 398 -29.61 14.86 -10.39
N LEU A 399 -29.42 14.43 -11.63
CA LEU A 399 -28.90 15.31 -12.69
C LEU A 399 -29.91 16.44 -13.02
N VAL A 400 -31.20 16.18 -13.04
CA VAL A 400 -32.25 17.18 -13.22
C VAL A 400 -32.30 18.15 -12.04
N ALA A 401 -32.21 17.68 -10.80
CA ALA A 401 -32.17 18.51 -9.61
C ALA A 401 -30.91 19.41 -9.56
N LEU A 402 -29.73 18.86 -9.91
CA LEU A 402 -28.48 19.63 -10.00
C LEU A 402 -28.54 20.65 -11.14
N GLY A 403 -29.09 20.31 -12.29
CA GLY A 403 -29.31 21.24 -13.41
C GLY A 403 -30.27 22.37 -13.04
N GLY A 404 -31.36 22.06 -12.33
CA GLY A 404 -32.31 23.08 -11.82
C GLY A 404 -31.68 24.00 -10.78
N ALA A 405 -30.95 23.48 -9.82
CA ALA A 405 -30.23 24.27 -8.81
C ALA A 405 -29.16 25.19 -9.47
N PHE A 406 -28.45 24.65 -10.47
CA PHE A 406 -27.46 25.42 -11.23
C PHE A 406 -28.12 26.55 -12.06
N TYR A 407 -29.27 26.33 -12.67
CA TYR A 407 -30.02 27.31 -13.42
C TYR A 407 -30.50 28.48 -12.53
N VAL A 408 -30.97 28.17 -11.31
CA VAL A 408 -31.40 29.18 -10.32
C VAL A 408 -30.21 29.98 -9.78
N ALA A 409 -29.04 29.35 -9.58
CA ALA A 409 -27.86 30.01 -9.06
C ALA A 409 -27.10 30.88 -10.09
N ARG A 410 -27.32 30.66 -11.40
CA ARG A 410 -26.60 31.31 -12.50
C ARG A 410 -26.59 32.84 -12.44
N PRO A 411 -27.69 33.56 -12.10
CA PRO A 411 -27.68 35.02 -12.01
C PRO A 411 -26.81 35.59 -10.88
N HIS A 412 -26.47 34.77 -9.89
CA HIS A 412 -25.70 35.18 -8.72
C HIS A 412 -24.20 34.88 -8.83
N LEU A 413 -23.75 34.30 -9.95
CA LEU A 413 -22.35 34.02 -10.19
C LEU A 413 -21.57 35.27 -10.63
N PRO A 414 -20.27 35.40 -10.26
CA PRO A 414 -19.41 36.48 -10.76
C PRO A 414 -19.32 36.49 -12.28
N GLY A 415 -19.22 37.69 -12.89
CA GLY A 415 -19.28 37.87 -14.35
C GLY A 415 -18.29 37.03 -15.17
N TRP A 416 -17.07 36.80 -14.63
CA TRP A 416 -16.08 35.91 -15.28
C TRP A 416 -16.53 34.44 -15.36
N ALA A 417 -17.27 33.97 -14.36
CA ALA A 417 -17.81 32.62 -14.32
C ALA A 417 -18.96 32.45 -15.30
N GLN A 418 -19.82 33.46 -15.42
CA GLN A 418 -20.93 33.48 -16.40
C GLN A 418 -20.40 33.43 -17.85
N GLN A 419 -19.37 34.22 -18.19
CA GLN A 419 -18.77 34.22 -19.53
C GLN A 419 -18.16 32.86 -19.90
N ARG A 420 -17.52 32.18 -18.97
CA ARG A 420 -16.92 30.88 -19.19
C ARG A 420 -17.96 29.76 -19.41
N ILE A 421 -19.07 29.83 -18.69
CA ILE A 421 -20.22 28.95 -18.84
C ILE A 421 -20.87 29.14 -20.21
N ASP A 422 -21.06 30.38 -20.64
CA ASP A 422 -21.69 30.72 -21.93
C ASP A 422 -20.80 30.30 -23.11
N SER A 423 -19.48 30.38 -22.98
CA SER A 423 -18.54 29.87 -23.97
C SER A 423 -18.58 28.34 -24.08
N TRP A 424 -18.73 27.64 -22.95
CA TRP A 424 -18.83 26.17 -22.92
C TRP A 424 -20.15 25.67 -23.49
N ILE A 425 -21.28 26.31 -23.17
CA ILE A 425 -22.60 25.98 -23.71
C ILE A 425 -22.65 26.16 -25.24
N ARG A 426 -22.01 27.19 -25.80
CA ARG A 426 -21.90 27.43 -27.22
C ARG A 426 -21.04 26.40 -27.98
N GLY A 427 -20.16 25.68 -27.25
CA GLY A 427 -19.31 24.63 -27.80
C GLY A 427 -19.93 23.22 -27.80
N LEU A 428 -21.13 23.05 -27.23
CA LEU A 428 -21.81 21.75 -27.23
C LEU A 428 -22.46 21.47 -28.57
N PRO A 429 -22.37 20.25 -29.14
CA PRO A 429 -23.07 19.87 -30.36
C PRO A 429 -24.58 19.96 -30.14
N ALA A 430 -25.30 20.43 -31.19
CA ALA A 430 -26.76 20.60 -31.14
C ALA A 430 -27.46 19.28 -30.78
N PRO A 431 -28.57 19.30 -30.00
CA PRO A 431 -29.31 18.10 -29.66
C PRO A 431 -29.87 17.44 -30.93
N LEU A 432 -29.62 16.13 -31.06
CA LEU A 432 -30.20 15.27 -32.12
C LEU A 432 -31.74 15.25 -31.94
N GLY A 433 -32.46 16.01 -32.76
CA GLY A 433 -33.92 15.94 -32.78
C GLY A 433 -34.65 17.25 -33.11
N SER A 434 -34.46 17.79 -34.30
CA SER A 434 -35.50 18.62 -34.91
C SER A 434 -35.67 18.23 -36.40
N LYS A 435 -36.75 17.50 -36.68
CA LYS A 435 -37.29 17.35 -38.01
C LYS A 435 -37.84 18.70 -38.48
N GLN A 436 -37.32 19.24 -39.52
CA GLN A 436 -37.91 20.22 -40.43
C GLN A 436 -37.01 20.22 -41.66
N ASP A 437 -37.43 20.14 -42.84
CA ASP A 437 -38.51 20.41 -43.71
C ASP A 437 -38.11 19.92 -45.12
N THR A 438 -39.03 19.34 -45.80
CA THR A 438 -38.91 18.96 -47.19
C THR A 438 -38.81 20.19 -48.10
N PRO A 439 -37.92 20.23 -49.14
CA PRO A 439 -37.99 21.24 -50.17
C PRO A 439 -39.03 20.82 -51.21
N ARG A 440 -40.00 21.71 -51.47
CA ARG A 440 -40.88 21.64 -52.65
C ARG A 440 -40.07 21.89 -53.92
N LEU A 441 -40.29 21.03 -54.88
CA LEU A 441 -39.92 21.15 -56.29
C LEU A 441 -40.54 22.43 -56.89
N ARG A 442 -39.73 23.19 -57.55
CA ARG A 442 -39.97 23.75 -58.95
C ARG A 442 -38.65 23.78 -59.64
#